data_d05a7c9a1d8201a7c4d8e1cee4e2d5a2
#
_entry.id   d05a7c9a1d8201a7c4d8e1cee4e2d5a2
#
_cell.length_a   1.000
_cell.length_b   1.000
_cell.length_c   1.000
_cell.angle_alpha   90.00
_cell.angle_beta   90.00
_cell.angle_gamma   90.00
#
_symmetry.space_group_name_H-M   'P 1'
#
loop_
_entity.id
_entity.type
_entity.pdbx_description
1 polymer ?
#
loop_
_entity_poly.entity_id
_entity_poly.type
_entity_poly.pdbx_seq_one_letter_code
_entity_poly.pdbx_strand_id
1 'polypeptide(L)'
;ENNVTKIKKGVFTSCNDDTDCPPWVVTAGEITHDKNKKQLIYDDAIIKIYNIPVLYFPKFFHPDPTVKRQSGLLKPSLNNSNVLGSSINLPYYHVISHNKDFTFRPTIFDSDIKMFQNEFRVKNKNSSAIVDFAYVDGYQSSLSNKKNSLSHIFTKFDANLAWENFIQSDLIVSLKKVSNDTYLKIFDGNIFKNKTTPND
;
A
#
# COMPACT_ATOMS: atom_id res chain seq x y z
N GLU A 1 9.30 -34.19 -8.20
CA GLU A 1 8.89 -33.69 -6.85
C GLU A 1 7.86 -32.60 -7.03
N ASN A 2 6.66 -32.81 -6.45
CA ASN A 2 5.58 -31.83 -6.53
C ASN A 2 5.93 -30.59 -5.67
N ASN A 3 6.42 -29.54 -6.30
CA ASN A 3 6.70 -28.25 -5.65
C ASN A 3 5.42 -27.44 -5.35
N VAL A 4 4.28 -28.11 -5.26
CA VAL A 4 2.97 -27.51 -5.00
C VAL A 4 2.33 -28.19 -3.79
N THR A 5 2.04 -27.44 -2.77
CA THR A 5 1.32 -27.89 -1.57
C THR A 5 -0.08 -27.29 -1.56
N LYS A 6 -1.10 -28.11 -1.30
CA LYS A 6 -2.50 -27.68 -1.22
C LYS A 6 -3.05 -27.90 0.18
N ILE A 7 -3.71 -26.90 0.71
CA ILE A 7 -4.36 -26.87 2.02
C ILE A 7 -5.84 -26.56 1.80
N LYS A 8 -6.73 -27.44 2.21
CA LYS A 8 -8.18 -27.20 2.18
C LYS A 8 -8.61 -26.50 3.47
N LYS A 9 -9.56 -25.58 3.34
CA LYS A 9 -10.08 -24.75 4.45
C LYS A 9 -8.94 -24.03 5.19
N GLY A 10 -8.04 -23.41 4.42
CA GLY A 10 -6.89 -22.71 4.97
C GLY A 10 -7.26 -21.38 5.62
N VAL A 11 -6.49 -21.04 6.65
CA VAL A 11 -6.55 -19.74 7.33
C VAL A 11 -5.16 -19.11 7.27
N PHE A 12 -5.09 -17.86 6.86
CA PHE A 12 -3.86 -17.07 6.83
C PHE A 12 -4.03 -15.79 7.63
N THR A 13 -3.10 -15.53 8.51
CA THR A 13 -2.99 -14.28 9.27
C THR A 13 -1.52 -13.92 9.46
N SER A 14 -1.21 -12.65 9.65
CA SER A 14 0.15 -12.20 10.00
C SER A 14 0.35 -11.97 11.49
N CYS A 15 -0.59 -12.42 12.32
CA CYS A 15 -0.49 -12.27 13.78
C CYS A 15 0.27 -13.45 14.40
N ASN A 16 1.02 -13.19 15.46
CA ASN A 16 1.56 -14.23 16.34
C ASN A 16 0.41 -14.80 17.18
N ASP A 17 0.48 -16.11 17.48
CA ASP A 17 -0.55 -16.85 18.23
C ASP A 17 -0.79 -16.37 19.67
N ASP A 18 0.06 -15.46 20.18
CA ASP A 18 0.08 -15.02 21.58
C ASP A 18 -0.88 -13.86 21.92
N THR A 19 -1.66 -13.35 20.98
CA THR A 19 -2.59 -12.26 21.22
C THR A 19 -4.01 -12.62 20.82
N ASP A 20 -4.96 -12.34 21.69
CA ASP A 20 -6.39 -12.52 21.46
C ASP A 20 -6.85 -11.82 20.18
N CYS A 21 -7.05 -12.60 19.12
CA CYS A 21 -7.64 -12.25 17.84
C CYS A 21 -6.76 -11.40 16.88
N PRO A 22 -6.39 -11.96 15.74
CA PRO A 22 -5.79 -11.16 14.67
C PRO A 22 -6.79 -10.11 14.17
N PRO A 23 -6.38 -8.84 13.98
CA PRO A 23 -7.26 -7.80 13.49
C PRO A 23 -7.80 -8.10 12.09
N TRP A 24 -7.11 -8.97 11.34
CA TRP A 24 -7.56 -9.45 10.04
C TRP A 24 -7.12 -10.90 9.79
N VAL A 25 -7.95 -11.64 9.07
CA VAL A 25 -7.76 -13.04 8.70
C VAL A 25 -8.22 -13.25 7.27
N VAL A 26 -7.48 -14.03 6.48
CA VAL A 26 -7.93 -14.55 5.20
C VAL A 26 -8.31 -16.01 5.40
N THR A 27 -9.57 -16.35 5.16
CA THR A 27 -10.02 -17.74 5.08
C THR A 27 -10.23 -18.09 3.61
N ALA A 28 -9.83 -19.29 3.18
CA ALA A 28 -10.00 -19.74 1.81
C ALA A 28 -10.49 -21.20 1.76
N GLY A 29 -11.25 -21.52 0.73
CA GLY A 29 -11.68 -22.89 0.45
C GLY A 29 -10.47 -23.78 0.16
N GLU A 30 -9.53 -23.30 -0.64
CA GLU A 30 -8.23 -23.96 -0.91
C GLU A 30 -7.11 -22.90 -0.92
N ILE A 31 -5.97 -23.22 -0.31
CA ILE A 31 -4.73 -22.46 -0.42
C ILE A 31 -3.70 -23.33 -1.12
N THR A 32 -3.21 -22.87 -2.24
CA THR A 32 -2.14 -23.54 -3.01
C THR A 32 -0.83 -22.79 -2.85
N HIS A 33 0.17 -23.42 -2.25
CA HIS A 33 1.54 -22.92 -2.21
C HIS A 33 2.32 -23.45 -3.40
N ASP A 34 2.57 -22.62 -4.40
CA ASP A 34 3.40 -22.93 -5.58
C ASP A 34 4.83 -22.43 -5.32
N LYS A 35 5.70 -23.35 -4.94
CA LYS A 35 7.12 -23.07 -4.65
C LYS A 35 7.91 -22.64 -5.88
N ASN A 36 7.51 -23.09 -7.10
CA ASN A 36 8.18 -22.71 -8.33
C ASN A 36 7.90 -21.24 -8.68
N LYS A 37 6.64 -20.83 -8.55
CA LYS A 37 6.21 -19.45 -8.76
C LYS A 37 6.42 -18.57 -7.53
N LYS A 38 6.78 -19.19 -6.40
CA LYS A 38 6.92 -18.51 -5.09
C LYS A 38 5.68 -17.68 -4.75
N GLN A 39 4.52 -18.33 -4.84
CA GLN A 39 3.21 -17.70 -4.64
C GLN A 39 2.32 -18.57 -3.77
N LEU A 40 1.51 -17.90 -2.95
CA LEU A 40 0.36 -18.47 -2.28
C LEU A 40 -0.89 -18.04 -3.06
N ILE A 41 -1.63 -19.02 -3.57
CA ILE A 41 -2.85 -18.81 -4.35
C ILE A 41 -4.02 -19.23 -3.46
N TYR A 42 -5.03 -18.39 -3.38
CA TYR A 42 -6.22 -18.58 -2.58
C TYR A 42 -7.42 -18.68 -3.50
N ASP A 43 -8.14 -19.77 -3.40
CA ASP A 43 -9.42 -19.97 -4.07
C ASP A 43 -10.56 -19.80 -3.04
N ASP A 44 -11.62 -19.10 -3.42
CA ASP A 44 -12.77 -18.73 -2.57
C ASP A 44 -12.34 -18.06 -1.26
N ALA A 45 -11.61 -16.97 -1.38
CA ALA A 45 -11.05 -16.27 -0.25
C ALA A 45 -11.98 -15.21 0.33
N ILE A 46 -12.07 -15.17 1.64
CA ILE A 46 -12.80 -14.15 2.40
C ILE A 46 -11.82 -13.45 3.33
N ILE A 47 -11.68 -12.14 3.19
CA ILE A 47 -10.98 -11.32 4.15
C ILE A 47 -11.96 -10.94 5.25
N LYS A 48 -11.59 -11.27 6.49
CA LYS A 48 -12.34 -10.92 7.70
C LYS A 48 -11.55 -9.93 8.53
N ILE A 49 -12.25 -8.97 9.11
CA ILE A 49 -11.71 -8.01 10.08
C ILE A 49 -12.52 -8.16 11.37
N TYR A 50 -11.86 -8.45 12.49
CA TYR A 50 -12.51 -8.79 13.75
C TYR A 50 -13.64 -9.83 13.56
N ASN A 51 -13.37 -10.90 12.79
CA ASN A 51 -14.32 -11.94 12.40
C ASN A 51 -15.49 -11.50 11.50
N ILE A 52 -15.59 -10.23 11.12
CA ILE A 52 -16.60 -9.73 10.18
C ILE A 52 -16.08 -9.90 8.75
N PRO A 53 -16.80 -10.61 7.86
CA PRO A 53 -16.39 -10.72 6.46
C PRO A 53 -16.56 -9.37 5.76
N VAL A 54 -15.48 -8.84 5.17
CA VAL A 54 -15.47 -7.52 4.52
C VAL A 54 -15.27 -7.59 3.03
N LEU A 55 -14.53 -8.59 2.54
CA LEU A 55 -14.21 -8.74 1.12
C LEU A 55 -14.20 -10.23 0.73
N TYR A 56 -14.74 -10.52 -0.45
CA TYR A 56 -14.69 -11.83 -1.08
C TYR A 56 -13.92 -11.75 -2.40
N PHE A 57 -13.01 -12.70 -2.62
CA PHE A 57 -12.30 -12.88 -3.87
C PHE A 57 -12.46 -14.34 -4.33
N PRO A 58 -13.01 -14.56 -5.53
CA PRO A 58 -13.07 -15.92 -6.09
C PRO A 58 -11.69 -16.55 -6.20
N LYS A 59 -10.70 -15.73 -6.55
CA LYS A 59 -9.29 -16.11 -6.63
C LYS A 59 -8.39 -14.90 -6.46
N PHE A 60 -7.37 -15.04 -5.61
CA PHE A 60 -6.27 -14.07 -5.57
C PHE A 60 -4.97 -14.76 -5.19
N PHE A 61 -3.87 -14.06 -5.35
CA PHE A 61 -2.57 -14.56 -4.92
C PHE A 61 -1.79 -13.47 -4.18
N HIS A 62 -0.90 -13.91 -3.31
CA HIS A 62 0.10 -13.05 -2.74
C HIS A 62 1.47 -13.75 -2.79
N PRO A 63 2.58 -12.97 -2.80
CA PRO A 63 3.93 -13.52 -2.82
C PRO A 63 4.22 -14.39 -1.59
N ASP A 64 5.00 -15.43 -1.79
CA ASP A 64 5.63 -16.16 -0.69
C ASP A 64 6.51 -15.19 0.13
N PRO A 65 6.53 -15.27 1.48
CA PRO A 65 7.35 -14.41 2.33
C PRO A 65 8.85 -14.41 2.00
N THR A 66 9.34 -15.42 1.31
CA THR A 66 10.76 -15.51 0.90
C THR A 66 11.08 -14.64 -0.33
N VAL A 67 10.08 -14.08 -1.00
CA VAL A 67 10.28 -13.25 -2.20
C VAL A 67 10.48 -11.81 -1.81
N LYS A 68 11.66 -11.27 -2.11
CA LYS A 68 11.99 -9.87 -1.82
C LYS A 68 11.12 -8.85 -2.57
N ARG A 69 10.65 -9.18 -3.79
CA ARG A 69 9.92 -8.24 -4.64
C ARG A 69 9.02 -8.95 -5.64
N GLN A 70 7.71 -8.92 -5.40
CA GLN A 70 6.70 -9.52 -6.28
C GLN A 70 5.40 -8.73 -6.17
N SER A 71 4.62 -8.67 -7.27
CA SER A 71 3.30 -8.06 -7.29
C SER A 71 2.31 -8.84 -6.43
N GLY A 72 1.43 -8.13 -5.73
CA GLY A 72 0.38 -8.75 -4.92
C GLY A 72 -0.26 -7.78 -3.93
N LEU A 73 -1.29 -8.24 -3.24
CA LEU A 73 -1.90 -7.53 -2.13
C LEU A 73 -0.90 -7.41 -0.97
N LEU A 74 -0.78 -6.21 -0.42
CA LEU A 74 -0.03 -5.97 0.79
C LEU A 74 -0.94 -6.13 2.01
N LYS A 75 -0.32 -6.15 3.19
CA LYS A 75 -1.05 -6.24 4.46
C LYS A 75 -2.11 -5.13 4.56
N PRO A 76 -3.38 -5.49 4.77
CA PRO A 76 -4.40 -4.52 5.09
C PRO A 76 -4.07 -3.75 6.37
N SER A 77 -4.46 -2.49 6.44
CA SER A 77 -4.35 -1.70 7.67
C SER A 77 -5.69 -1.07 8.04
N LEU A 78 -5.92 -1.04 9.35
CA LEU A 78 -7.05 -0.36 9.96
C LEU A 78 -6.50 0.85 10.70
N ASN A 79 -7.08 2.00 10.44
CA ASN A 79 -6.69 3.24 11.09
C ASN A 79 -7.92 3.91 11.68
N ASN A 80 -7.72 4.65 12.75
CA ASN A 80 -8.75 5.48 13.36
C ASN A 80 -8.25 6.92 13.46
N SER A 81 -9.03 7.84 12.98
CA SER A 81 -8.75 9.28 12.97
C SER A 81 -9.87 10.02 13.67
N ASN A 82 -9.52 10.95 14.54
CA ASN A 82 -10.50 11.83 15.21
C ASN A 82 -11.26 12.74 14.22
N VAL A 83 -10.71 12.94 13.01
CA VAL A 83 -11.28 13.85 12.00
C VAL A 83 -12.04 13.09 10.92
N LEU A 84 -11.53 11.91 10.51
CA LEU A 84 -12.06 11.15 9.38
C LEU A 84 -12.80 9.88 9.78
N GLY A 85 -12.74 9.51 11.08
CA GLY A 85 -13.29 8.26 11.57
C GLY A 85 -12.38 7.05 11.32
N SER A 86 -12.97 5.87 11.40
CA SER A 86 -12.28 4.60 11.16
C SER A 86 -12.12 4.37 9.66
N SER A 87 -11.02 3.76 9.27
CA SER A 87 -10.76 3.45 7.87
C SER A 87 -10.08 2.11 7.66
N ILE A 88 -10.35 1.53 6.51
CA ILE A 88 -9.67 0.35 5.98
C ILE A 88 -8.85 0.73 4.76
N ASN A 89 -7.59 0.33 4.74
CA ASN A 89 -6.68 0.45 3.61
C ASN A 89 -6.29 -0.94 3.11
N LEU A 90 -6.45 -1.20 1.81
CA LEU A 90 -6.09 -2.47 1.17
C LEU A 90 -5.13 -2.24 0.01
N PRO A 91 -3.83 -2.10 0.26
CA PRO A 91 -2.89 -1.73 -0.77
C PRO A 91 -2.54 -2.91 -1.70
N TYR A 92 -2.36 -2.60 -2.98
CA TYR A 92 -1.84 -3.51 -4.00
C TYR A 92 -0.51 -3.00 -4.55
N TYR A 93 0.50 -3.84 -4.47
CA TYR A 93 1.84 -3.57 -4.99
C TYR A 93 2.03 -4.22 -6.35
N HIS A 94 2.53 -3.48 -7.33
CA HIS A 94 2.79 -3.95 -8.68
C HIS A 94 4.25 -3.71 -9.09
N VAL A 95 4.94 -4.78 -9.41
CA VAL A 95 6.30 -4.74 -9.97
C VAL A 95 6.21 -4.54 -11.47
N ILE A 96 6.63 -3.37 -11.97
CA ILE A 96 6.65 -3.07 -13.40
C ILE A 96 7.93 -3.62 -14.05
N SER A 97 9.07 -3.42 -13.38
CA SER A 97 10.38 -3.93 -13.83
C SER A 97 11.31 -4.07 -12.63
N HIS A 98 12.55 -4.53 -12.87
CA HIS A 98 13.56 -4.68 -11.81
C HIS A 98 13.82 -3.39 -11.00
N ASN A 99 13.61 -2.23 -11.58
CA ASN A 99 13.89 -0.91 -10.98
C ASN A 99 12.65 0.00 -10.88
N LYS A 100 11.46 -0.48 -11.22
CA LYS A 100 10.21 0.29 -11.22
C LYS A 100 9.10 -0.48 -10.55
N ASP A 101 8.33 0.21 -9.74
CA ASP A 101 7.12 -0.32 -9.13
C ASP A 101 6.04 0.73 -8.96
N PHE A 102 4.86 0.25 -8.69
CA PHE A 102 3.67 1.03 -8.47
C PHE A 102 2.90 0.45 -7.28
N THR A 103 2.38 1.30 -6.41
CA THR A 103 1.51 0.87 -5.32
C THR A 103 0.21 1.64 -5.36
N PHE A 104 -0.89 0.93 -5.46
CA PHE A 104 -2.24 1.48 -5.34
C PHE A 104 -2.75 1.25 -3.93
N ARG A 105 -3.23 2.31 -3.25
CA ARG A 105 -3.71 2.27 -1.86
C ARG A 105 -5.12 2.85 -1.78
N PRO A 106 -6.17 2.07 -2.04
CA PRO A 106 -7.53 2.47 -1.74
C PRO A 106 -7.75 2.49 -0.24
N THR A 107 -8.30 3.58 0.28
CA THR A 107 -8.72 3.74 1.67
C THR A 107 -10.17 4.15 1.71
N ILE A 108 -10.99 3.40 2.45
CA ILE A 108 -12.42 3.67 2.64
C ILE A 108 -12.61 4.02 4.12
N PHE A 109 -13.25 5.15 4.37
CA PHE A 109 -13.58 5.63 5.70
C PHE A 109 -15.04 5.35 6.02
N ASP A 110 -15.37 5.19 7.30
CA ASP A 110 -16.74 5.01 7.79
C ASP A 110 -17.62 6.26 7.56
N SER A 111 -17.02 7.42 7.34
CA SER A 111 -17.64 8.70 6.98
C SER A 111 -17.99 8.84 5.48
N ASP A 112 -18.08 7.74 4.72
CA ASP A 112 -18.31 7.71 3.25
C ASP A 112 -17.20 8.39 2.42
N ILE A 113 -16.08 8.76 3.03
CA ILE A 113 -14.93 9.30 2.31
C ILE A 113 -14.16 8.15 1.68
N LYS A 114 -13.72 8.34 0.43
CA LYS A 114 -12.90 7.39 -0.31
C LYS A 114 -11.62 8.08 -0.76
N MET A 115 -10.48 7.48 -0.47
CA MET A 115 -9.17 7.98 -0.90
C MET A 115 -8.49 6.94 -1.78
N PHE A 116 -7.99 7.39 -2.92
CA PHE A 116 -7.24 6.56 -3.87
C PHE A 116 -5.84 7.15 -4.02
N GLN A 117 -4.89 6.56 -3.31
CA GLN A 117 -3.50 6.97 -3.36
C GLN A 117 -2.70 6.06 -4.30
N ASN A 118 -1.82 6.66 -5.09
CA ASN A 118 -1.02 5.99 -6.10
C ASN A 118 0.44 6.43 -5.95
N GLU A 119 1.31 5.49 -5.65
CA GLU A 119 2.75 5.74 -5.52
C GLU A 119 3.50 5.02 -6.65
N PHE A 120 4.22 5.77 -7.46
CA PHE A 120 5.12 5.27 -8.49
C PHE A 120 6.56 5.52 -8.07
N ARG A 121 7.42 4.49 -8.17
CA ARG A 121 8.83 4.58 -7.81
C ARG A 121 9.73 4.06 -8.93
N VAL A 122 10.83 4.76 -9.11
CA VAL A 122 11.92 4.35 -10.01
C VAL A 122 13.23 4.47 -9.23
N LYS A 123 14.09 3.45 -9.30
CA LYS A 123 15.43 3.48 -8.72
C LYS A 123 16.43 2.97 -9.73
N ASN A 124 17.31 3.85 -10.20
CA ASN A 124 18.44 3.54 -11.05
C ASN A 124 19.71 3.56 -10.20
N LYS A 125 20.86 3.23 -10.83
CA LYS A 125 22.16 3.24 -10.15
C LYS A 125 22.48 4.61 -9.53
N ASN A 126 22.28 5.69 -10.27
CA ASN A 126 22.66 7.05 -9.88
C ASN A 126 21.46 7.99 -9.70
N SER A 127 20.23 7.51 -9.78
CA SER A 127 19.05 8.35 -9.62
C SER A 127 17.87 7.57 -9.06
N SER A 128 17.02 8.28 -8.35
CA SER A 128 15.74 7.76 -7.89
C SER A 128 14.63 8.79 -8.08
N ALA A 129 13.41 8.31 -8.32
CA ALA A 129 12.24 9.16 -8.38
C ALA A 129 11.06 8.49 -7.66
N ILE A 130 10.30 9.30 -6.95
CA ILE A 130 9.02 8.91 -6.34
C ILE A 130 7.99 9.94 -6.76
N VAL A 131 6.85 9.46 -7.24
CA VAL A 131 5.65 10.27 -7.50
C VAL A 131 4.52 9.68 -6.70
N ASP A 132 3.91 10.47 -5.83
CA ASP A 132 2.74 10.11 -5.05
C ASP A 132 1.59 11.04 -5.42
N PHE A 133 0.50 10.46 -5.87
CA PHE A 133 -0.72 11.16 -6.22
C PHE A 133 -1.88 10.55 -5.47
N ALA A 134 -2.71 11.39 -4.83
CA ALA A 134 -3.96 10.92 -4.25
C ALA A 134 -5.15 11.78 -4.68
N TYR A 135 -6.27 11.10 -4.81
CA TYR A 135 -7.58 11.68 -5.01
C TYR A 135 -8.50 11.23 -3.87
N VAL A 136 -9.18 12.18 -3.28
CA VAL A 136 -10.13 11.97 -2.20
C VAL A 136 -11.49 12.44 -2.65
N ASP A 137 -12.49 11.60 -2.48
CA ASP A 137 -13.89 11.90 -2.76
C ASP A 137 -14.72 11.86 -1.47
N GLY A 138 -15.77 12.68 -1.43
CA GLY A 138 -16.73 12.69 -0.33
C GLY A 138 -16.31 13.50 0.90
N TYR A 139 -15.18 14.23 0.89
CA TYR A 139 -14.80 15.06 2.01
C TYR A 139 -15.76 16.22 2.21
N GLN A 140 -16.26 16.40 3.45
CA GLN A 140 -17.10 17.51 3.85
C GLN A 140 -16.42 18.28 4.98
N SER A 141 -16.18 19.58 4.76
CA SER A 141 -15.69 20.46 5.80
C SER A 141 -16.80 20.78 6.81
N SER A 142 -16.43 20.93 8.07
CA SER A 142 -17.35 21.39 9.14
C SER A 142 -18.01 22.75 8.85
N LEU A 143 -17.43 23.54 7.95
CA LEU A 143 -17.92 24.86 7.56
C LEU A 143 -18.82 24.83 6.32
N SER A 144 -19.01 23.69 5.67
CA SER A 144 -19.76 23.57 4.40
C SER A 144 -20.53 22.26 4.33
N ASN A 145 -21.80 22.35 3.98
CA ASN A 145 -22.64 21.16 3.73
C ASN A 145 -22.36 20.49 2.38
N LYS A 146 -21.41 21.00 1.60
CA LYS A 146 -21.07 20.45 0.28
C LYS A 146 -19.92 19.46 0.38
N LYS A 147 -20.11 18.27 -0.20
CA LYS A 147 -19.03 17.31 -0.40
C LYS A 147 -18.06 17.84 -1.48
N ASN A 148 -16.78 17.79 -1.20
CA ASN A 148 -15.72 18.27 -2.08
C ASN A 148 -14.75 17.12 -2.40
N SER A 149 -14.13 17.21 -3.57
CA SER A 149 -13.01 16.34 -3.92
C SER A 149 -11.70 17.05 -3.60
N LEU A 150 -10.76 16.33 -3.04
CA LEU A 150 -9.44 16.83 -2.69
C LEU A 150 -8.37 15.99 -3.39
N SER A 151 -7.20 16.56 -3.59
CA SER A 151 -6.08 15.83 -4.21
C SER A 151 -4.73 16.36 -3.76
N HIS A 152 -3.71 15.52 -3.89
CA HIS A 152 -2.32 15.94 -3.82
C HIS A 152 -1.48 15.31 -4.92
N ILE A 153 -0.37 15.96 -5.23
CA ILE A 153 0.73 15.39 -5.99
C ILE A 153 2.05 15.76 -5.30
N PHE A 154 2.82 14.75 -4.93
CA PHE A 154 4.14 14.90 -4.36
C PHE A 154 5.14 14.17 -5.24
N THR A 155 6.23 14.84 -5.56
CA THR A 155 7.29 14.26 -6.39
C THR A 155 8.63 14.54 -5.72
N LYS A 156 9.50 13.53 -5.68
CA LYS A 156 10.88 13.67 -5.29
C LYS A 156 11.75 12.99 -6.34
N PHE A 157 12.75 13.71 -6.80
CA PHE A 157 13.78 13.21 -7.69
C PHE A 157 15.13 13.45 -7.06
N ASP A 158 15.96 12.42 -6.97
CA ASP A 158 17.33 12.48 -6.47
C ASP A 158 18.25 11.91 -7.57
N ALA A 159 19.33 12.61 -7.89
CA ALA A 159 20.32 12.13 -8.85
C ALA A 159 21.73 12.53 -8.43
N ASN A 160 22.66 11.57 -8.48
CA ASN A 160 24.09 11.86 -8.40
C ASN A 160 24.61 12.13 -9.81
N LEU A 161 25.14 13.34 -10.02
CA LEU A 161 25.57 13.83 -11.32
C LEU A 161 26.99 13.36 -11.69
N ALA A 162 27.77 12.88 -10.68
CA ALA A 162 29.13 12.35 -10.84
C ALA A 162 30.06 13.27 -11.66
N TRP A 163 30.04 14.59 -11.42
CA TRP A 163 30.90 15.54 -12.09
C TRP A 163 32.33 15.37 -11.63
N GLU A 164 33.26 15.21 -12.56
CA GLU A 164 34.67 14.84 -12.35
C GLU A 164 35.45 15.77 -11.41
N ASN A 165 35.07 17.05 -11.33
CA ASN A 165 35.75 18.04 -10.50
C ASN A 165 35.15 18.22 -9.09
N PHE A 166 34.19 17.42 -8.72
CA PHE A 166 33.51 17.52 -7.43
C PHE A 166 33.56 16.18 -6.67
N ILE A 167 33.84 16.27 -5.38
CA ILE A 167 33.81 15.09 -4.49
C ILE A 167 32.36 14.51 -4.41
N GLN A 168 31.37 15.38 -4.45
CA GLN A 168 29.97 15.03 -4.46
C GLN A 168 29.16 16.05 -5.28
N SER A 169 28.28 15.57 -6.12
CA SER A 169 27.42 16.41 -6.95
C SER A 169 26.03 15.78 -7.05
N ASP A 170 25.12 16.19 -6.15
CA ASP A 170 23.77 15.67 -6.07
C ASP A 170 22.76 16.72 -6.51
N LEU A 171 21.78 16.30 -7.31
CA LEU A 171 20.60 17.08 -7.66
C LEU A 171 19.41 16.51 -6.91
N ILE A 172 18.74 17.33 -6.09
CA ILE A 172 17.51 16.96 -5.40
C ILE A 172 16.40 17.93 -5.80
N VAL A 173 15.34 17.40 -6.39
CA VAL A 173 14.14 18.17 -6.77
C VAL A 173 12.95 17.62 -6.02
N SER A 174 12.22 18.48 -5.31
CA SER A 174 10.98 18.13 -4.61
C SER A 174 9.86 19.06 -5.05
N LEU A 175 8.73 18.49 -5.45
CA LEU A 175 7.50 19.21 -5.72
C LEU A 175 6.39 18.68 -4.80
N LYS A 176 5.68 19.62 -4.14
CA LYS A 176 4.52 19.29 -3.31
C LYS A 176 3.39 20.22 -3.68
N LYS A 177 2.28 19.66 -4.15
CA LYS A 177 1.07 20.42 -4.46
C LYS A 177 -0.13 19.70 -3.84
N VAL A 178 -1.00 20.48 -3.22
CA VAL A 178 -2.26 20.05 -2.63
C VAL A 178 -3.39 20.89 -3.16
N SER A 179 -4.59 20.36 -3.17
CA SER A 179 -5.79 21.07 -3.67
C SER A 179 -6.29 22.15 -2.70
N ASN A 180 -5.90 22.05 -1.42
CA ASN A 180 -6.37 22.98 -0.40
C ASN A 180 -5.37 23.03 0.78
N ASP A 181 -5.31 24.15 1.50
CA ASP A 181 -4.33 24.43 2.56
C ASP A 181 -4.47 23.53 3.80
N THR A 182 -5.65 22.97 4.01
CA THR A 182 -5.92 22.07 5.14
C THR A 182 -5.67 20.60 4.83
N TYR A 183 -5.38 20.25 3.57
CA TYR A 183 -5.21 18.87 3.12
C TYR A 183 -4.26 18.06 4.01
N LEU A 184 -3.06 18.58 4.26
CA LEU A 184 -2.02 17.90 5.05
C LEU A 184 -2.33 17.81 6.55
N LYS A 185 -3.29 18.60 7.04
CA LYS A 185 -3.77 18.51 8.44
C LYS A 185 -4.78 17.39 8.61
N ILE A 186 -5.50 17.06 7.54
CA ILE A 186 -6.60 16.10 7.53
C ILE A 186 -6.10 14.73 7.09
N PHE A 187 -5.36 14.69 5.97
CA PHE A 187 -4.82 13.46 5.38
C PHE A 187 -3.32 13.43 5.61
N ASP A 188 -2.86 12.53 6.48
CA ASP A 188 -1.42 12.31 6.73
C ASP A 188 -0.80 11.54 5.56
N GLY A 189 -0.76 12.19 4.42
CA GLY A 189 -0.21 11.66 3.18
C GLY A 189 1.28 11.94 2.97
N ASN A 190 2.03 12.24 4.01
CA ASN A 190 3.42 12.67 3.87
C ASN A 190 4.36 11.48 3.62
N ILE A 191 4.50 11.07 2.36
CA ILE A 191 5.49 10.06 1.92
C ILE A 191 6.94 10.40 2.35
N PHE A 192 7.19 11.64 2.75
CA PHE A 192 8.51 12.09 3.16
C PHE A 192 8.75 11.99 4.67
N LYS A 193 7.71 11.70 5.47
CA LYS A 193 7.84 11.71 6.92
C LYS A 193 8.51 10.47 7.51
N ASN A 194 8.41 9.30 6.91
CA ASN A 194 8.95 8.07 7.52
C ASN A 194 9.24 6.97 6.52
N LYS A 195 10.07 7.25 5.51
CA LYS A 195 10.83 6.14 4.92
C LYS A 195 12.25 6.20 5.49
N THR A 196 12.40 5.82 6.76
CA THR A 196 13.55 5.00 7.13
C THR A 196 13.52 3.82 6.16
N THR A 197 14.46 3.78 5.25
CA THR A 197 14.73 2.62 4.42
C THR A 197 14.65 1.39 5.32
N PRO A 198 13.85 0.35 4.97
CA PRO A 198 14.11 -0.94 5.57
C PRO A 198 15.55 -1.23 5.23
N ASN A 199 16.36 -1.48 6.23
CA ASN A 199 17.71 -1.98 6.05
C ASN A 199 17.66 -3.17 5.09
N ASP A 200 18.56 -3.16 4.11
CA ASP A 200 18.81 -4.21 3.13
C ASP A 200 18.93 -5.59 3.76
#